data_2f16cf094c9ad2863565ec6a415be16f
#
_entry.id   2f16cf094c9ad2863565ec6a415be16f
#
_cell.length_a   1.000
_cell.length_b   1.000
_cell.length_c   1.000
_cell.angle_alpha   90.00
_cell.angle_beta   90.00
_cell.angle_gamma   90.00
#
_symmetry.space_group_name_H-M   'P 1'
#
loop_
_entity.id
_entity.type
_entity.pdbx_description
1 polymer ?
#
loop_
_entity_poly.entity_id
_entity_poly.type
_entity_poly.pdbx_seq_one_letter_code
_entity_poly.pdbx_strand_id
1 'polypeptide(L)'
;IFVCLGTAIACADADNPVQTTLFQKALTEPGLPIVVSGESVTDLEKQCRVDQERVNWLLDTQNTGYIIPAGQHLAVTRAHQTFRDQHDKKDAEGDFACAWLDHGTAPRDRSYHYAVIPNADAAELGRSAHEWQNSAPYRVVRQDAAAHAVLTVRPAERLTAAFFAPATLDGAGPLPSVTVSKPCLVIVEKRDSGLVLSVTDPDLRLDSNYVSQPGEIVVTLAGNWQISNGTQTGAVRREDDPAATEIALTCRDGMPVRVSLVWNIGGKN
;
A
#
# COMPACT_ATOMS: atom_id res chain seq x y z
N ILE A 1 5.68 3.78 7.43
CA ILE A 1 5.11 4.25 6.15
C ILE A 1 4.15 3.21 5.62
N PHE A 2 2.95 3.62 5.23
CA PHE A 2 2.01 2.82 4.45
C PHE A 2 1.93 3.41 3.05
N VAL A 3 2.06 2.58 2.02
CA VAL A 3 1.89 3.01 0.63
C VAL A 3 0.53 2.55 0.15
N CYS A 4 -0.32 3.52 -0.21
CA CYS A 4 -1.68 3.29 -0.69
C CYS A 4 -1.70 3.37 -2.22
N LEU A 5 -2.20 2.33 -2.86
CA LEU A 5 -2.30 2.22 -4.31
C LEU A 5 -3.73 1.91 -4.70
N GLY A 6 -4.22 2.54 -5.76
CA GLY A 6 -5.52 2.21 -6.37
C GLY A 6 -5.43 2.24 -7.89
N THR A 7 -6.18 1.38 -8.54
CA THR A 7 -6.17 1.22 -10.00
C THR A 7 -7.56 0.91 -10.54
N ALA A 8 -7.72 1.01 -11.84
CA ALA A 8 -8.97 0.73 -12.56
C ALA A 8 -10.18 1.55 -12.04
N ILE A 9 -9.93 2.79 -11.59
CA ILE A 9 -10.99 3.67 -11.13
C ILE A 9 -11.81 4.11 -12.34
N ALA A 10 -13.07 3.72 -12.35
CA ALA A 10 -14.01 4.03 -13.41
C ALA A 10 -15.41 4.29 -12.85
N CYS A 11 -16.12 5.23 -13.44
CA CYS A 11 -17.51 5.52 -13.15
C CYS A 11 -18.19 6.04 -14.41
N ALA A 12 -19.47 5.75 -14.58
CA ALA A 12 -20.26 6.27 -15.71
C ALA A 12 -20.98 7.59 -15.38
N ASP A 13 -20.96 8.02 -14.12
CA ASP A 13 -21.60 9.26 -13.70
C ASP A 13 -20.83 10.47 -14.25
N ALA A 14 -21.51 11.24 -15.09
CA ALA A 14 -20.95 12.45 -15.71
C ALA A 14 -21.20 13.74 -14.89
N ASP A 15 -22.05 13.65 -13.89
CA ASP A 15 -22.48 14.84 -13.12
C ASP A 15 -21.68 14.99 -11.81
N ASN A 16 -21.21 13.87 -11.25
CA ASN A 16 -20.49 13.87 -9.99
C ASN A 16 -19.02 13.44 -10.14
N PRO A 17 -18.07 14.14 -9.50
CA PRO A 17 -16.67 13.73 -9.50
C PRO A 17 -16.46 12.46 -8.65
N VAL A 18 -15.54 11.63 -9.10
CA VAL A 18 -15.04 10.48 -8.33
C VAL A 18 -13.80 10.91 -7.56
N GLN A 19 -13.77 10.61 -6.27
CA GLN A 19 -12.74 11.09 -5.36
C GLN A 19 -12.19 9.94 -4.51
N THR A 20 -10.88 9.93 -4.27
CA THR A 20 -10.25 9.10 -3.25
C THR A 20 -9.93 9.95 -2.04
N THR A 21 -10.69 9.79 -0.97
CA THR A 21 -10.50 10.54 0.28
C THR A 21 -9.23 10.07 0.99
N LEU A 22 -8.34 11.01 1.30
CA LEU A 22 -7.18 10.78 2.16
C LEU A 22 -7.59 10.87 3.63
N PHE A 23 -8.25 11.95 3.98
CA PHE A 23 -8.86 12.13 5.30
C PHE A 23 -10.07 13.06 5.26
N GLN A 24 -10.94 12.89 6.26
CA GLN A 24 -11.98 13.82 6.68
C GLN A 24 -11.92 13.89 8.20
N LYS A 25 -11.51 15.03 8.74
CA LYS A 25 -11.29 15.22 10.18
C LYS A 25 -12.23 16.28 10.71
N ALA A 26 -13.03 15.92 11.71
CA ALA A 26 -13.80 16.90 12.47
C ALA A 26 -12.82 17.82 13.25
N LEU A 27 -13.08 19.11 13.18
CA LEU A 27 -12.31 20.13 13.86
C LEU A 27 -12.93 20.39 15.24
N THR A 28 -12.51 19.61 16.22
CA THR A 28 -13.03 19.70 17.59
C THR A 28 -12.50 20.94 18.33
N GLU A 29 -11.37 21.47 17.89
CA GLU A 29 -10.75 22.68 18.40
C GLU A 29 -10.65 23.71 17.28
N PRO A 30 -11.42 24.81 17.33
CA PRO A 30 -11.28 25.92 16.39
C PRO A 30 -9.83 26.46 16.43
N GLY A 31 -9.20 26.59 15.30
CA GLY A 31 -7.83 27.07 15.21
C GLY A 31 -6.73 26.01 15.22
N LEU A 32 -7.04 24.72 15.48
CA LEU A 32 -6.08 23.65 15.28
C LEU A 32 -5.77 23.53 13.77
N PRO A 33 -4.52 23.79 13.33
CA PRO A 33 -4.19 23.82 11.91
C PRO A 33 -4.11 22.43 11.29
N ILE A 34 -4.39 22.36 10.00
CA ILE A 34 -3.76 21.40 9.11
C ILE A 34 -2.56 22.08 8.43
N VAL A 35 -1.57 21.33 8.02
CA VAL A 35 -0.44 21.88 7.26
C VAL A 35 -0.48 21.32 5.84
N VAL A 36 -0.39 22.22 4.86
CA VAL A 36 -0.42 21.88 3.42
C VAL A 36 0.87 22.38 2.79
N SER A 37 1.79 21.47 2.50
CA SER A 37 3.10 21.77 1.88
C SER A 37 3.85 22.95 2.53
N GLY A 38 3.76 23.05 3.86
CA GLY A 38 4.42 24.07 4.68
C GLY A 38 3.54 25.27 5.06
N GLU A 39 2.37 25.42 4.46
CA GLU A 39 1.38 26.43 4.86
C GLU A 39 0.50 25.89 5.99
N SER A 40 0.45 26.61 7.12
CA SER A 40 -0.48 26.34 8.22
C SER A 40 -1.84 26.92 7.90
N VAL A 41 -2.88 26.09 7.86
CA VAL A 41 -4.25 26.49 7.48
C VAL A 41 -5.16 26.34 8.68
N THR A 42 -5.69 27.48 9.16
CA THR A 42 -6.65 27.57 10.27
C THR A 42 -8.00 28.08 9.85
N ASP A 43 -8.09 28.86 8.76
CA ASP A 43 -9.31 29.51 8.31
C ASP A 43 -10.32 28.48 7.77
N LEU A 44 -11.60 28.67 8.09
CA LEU A 44 -12.70 27.98 7.45
C LEU A 44 -13.01 28.57 6.07
N GLU A 45 -13.78 27.85 5.28
CA GLU A 45 -14.15 28.21 3.89
C GLU A 45 -12.93 28.41 2.97
N LYS A 46 -11.81 27.77 3.34
CA LYS A 46 -10.59 27.84 2.57
C LYS A 46 -10.39 26.59 1.70
N GLN A 47 -10.29 26.82 0.39
CA GLN A 47 -9.74 25.84 -0.54
C GLN A 47 -8.24 26.13 -0.70
N CYS A 48 -7.41 25.16 -0.34
CA CYS A 48 -5.96 25.30 -0.43
C CYS A 48 -5.50 25.12 -1.88
N ARG A 49 -4.61 25.98 -2.31
CA ARG A 49 -3.92 25.81 -3.60
C ARG A 49 -2.80 24.81 -3.43
N VAL A 50 -2.76 23.84 -4.34
CA VAL A 50 -1.74 22.77 -4.35
C VAL A 50 -1.06 22.79 -5.71
N ASP A 51 0.27 22.80 -5.71
CA ASP A 51 1.06 22.68 -6.94
C ASP A 51 1.16 21.19 -7.31
N GLN A 52 0.42 20.78 -8.33
CA GLN A 52 0.33 19.38 -8.74
C GLN A 52 1.59 18.88 -9.47
N GLU A 53 2.47 19.79 -9.91
CA GLU A 53 3.74 19.45 -10.56
C GLU A 53 4.83 19.04 -9.55
N ARG A 54 4.54 19.13 -8.25
CA ARG A 54 5.48 18.81 -7.17
C ARG A 54 4.95 17.71 -6.29
N VAL A 55 5.87 17.11 -5.52
CA VAL A 55 5.51 16.28 -4.38
C VAL A 55 4.87 17.18 -3.31
N ASN A 56 3.64 16.88 -2.97
CA ASN A 56 2.91 17.57 -1.90
C ASN A 56 2.92 16.77 -0.62
N TRP A 57 2.74 17.45 0.49
CA TRP A 57 2.57 16.78 1.77
C TRP A 57 1.52 17.48 2.63
N LEU A 58 0.85 16.70 3.44
CA LEU A 58 -0.18 17.16 4.36
C LEU A 58 0.13 16.64 5.75
N LEU A 59 -0.19 17.42 6.77
CA LEU A 59 -0.25 16.98 8.15
C LEU A 59 -1.67 17.27 8.66
N ASP A 60 -2.38 16.23 9.08
CA ASP A 60 -3.72 16.40 9.65
C ASP A 60 -3.66 16.81 11.14
N THR A 61 -4.82 17.08 11.72
CA THR A 61 -4.95 17.50 13.12
C THR A 61 -4.60 16.44 14.16
N GLN A 62 -4.33 15.20 13.72
CA GLN A 62 -3.94 14.06 14.57
C GLN A 62 -2.50 13.60 14.32
N ASN A 63 -1.67 14.45 13.72
CA ASN A 63 -0.28 14.17 13.38
C ASN A 63 -0.12 12.97 12.41
N THR A 64 -1.09 12.76 11.52
CA THR A 64 -0.91 11.84 10.42
C THR A 64 -0.40 12.61 9.22
N GLY A 65 0.75 12.22 8.73
CA GLY A 65 1.37 12.78 7.54
C GLY A 65 0.94 12.04 6.27
N TYR A 66 0.82 12.78 5.19
CA TYR A 66 0.54 12.24 3.86
C TYR A 66 1.55 12.82 2.88
N ILE A 67 2.18 11.99 2.05
CA ILE A 67 3.04 12.44 0.95
C ILE A 67 2.42 11.98 -0.35
N ILE A 68 2.15 12.93 -1.22
CA ILE A 68 1.45 12.75 -2.49
C ILE A 68 2.44 13.07 -3.62
N PRO A 69 2.84 12.08 -4.42
CA PRO A 69 3.69 12.31 -5.58
C PRO A 69 3.12 13.32 -6.57
N ALA A 70 3.99 13.95 -7.33
CA ALA A 70 3.60 14.87 -8.39
C ALA A 70 2.66 14.20 -9.42
N GLY A 71 1.88 15.00 -10.13
CA GLY A 71 0.96 14.56 -11.17
C GLY A 71 -0.40 14.06 -10.68
N GLN A 72 -0.69 14.19 -9.38
CA GLN A 72 -1.99 13.79 -8.81
C GLN A 72 -2.83 15.02 -8.45
N HIS A 73 -4.13 14.95 -8.76
CA HIS A 73 -5.07 16.05 -8.54
C HIS A 73 -5.51 16.10 -7.06
N LEU A 74 -4.62 16.59 -6.20
CA LEU A 74 -4.90 16.77 -4.79
C LEU A 74 -5.79 18.00 -4.57
N ALA A 75 -6.87 17.82 -3.82
CA ALA A 75 -7.70 18.89 -3.31
C ALA A 75 -7.71 18.85 -1.77
N VAL A 76 -7.66 20.03 -1.16
CA VAL A 76 -7.67 20.18 0.31
C VAL A 76 -8.60 21.33 0.67
N THR A 77 -9.53 21.06 1.59
CA THR A 77 -10.46 22.07 2.09
C THR A 77 -10.54 22.06 3.61
N ARG A 78 -10.90 23.22 4.14
CA ARG A 78 -11.29 23.37 5.53
C ARG A 78 -12.60 24.17 5.53
N ALA A 79 -13.71 23.54 5.87
CA ALA A 79 -15.03 24.12 5.69
C ALA A 79 -16.06 23.60 6.71
N HIS A 80 -17.09 24.44 6.93
CA HIS A 80 -18.31 23.99 7.57
C HIS A 80 -19.07 23.05 6.65
N GLN A 81 -19.56 21.94 7.19
CA GLN A 81 -20.34 20.94 6.44
C GLN A 81 -21.64 20.63 7.18
N THR A 82 -22.70 20.51 6.42
CA THR A 82 -24.00 20.02 6.89
C THR A 82 -24.28 18.68 6.26
N PHE A 83 -24.77 17.74 7.03
CA PHE A 83 -25.13 16.42 6.55
C PHE A 83 -26.33 15.89 7.32
N ARG A 84 -27.03 14.95 6.72
CA ARG A 84 -28.13 14.28 7.37
C ARG A 84 -27.63 13.01 8.06
N ASP A 85 -27.78 12.95 9.38
CA ASP A 85 -27.50 11.73 10.10
C ASP A 85 -28.51 10.64 9.65
N GLN A 86 -27.97 9.55 9.13
CA GLN A 86 -28.79 8.44 8.63
C GLN A 86 -29.46 7.65 9.77
N HIS A 87 -28.90 7.66 10.96
CA HIS A 87 -29.39 6.93 12.11
C HIS A 87 -30.57 7.67 12.76
N ASP A 88 -30.36 8.90 13.15
CA ASP A 88 -31.38 9.73 13.82
C ASP A 88 -32.27 10.51 12.85
N LYS A 89 -31.94 10.52 11.54
CA LYS A 89 -32.64 11.29 10.50
C LYS A 89 -32.71 12.79 10.80
N LYS A 90 -31.79 13.29 11.62
CA LYS A 90 -31.64 14.71 11.97
C LYS A 90 -30.53 15.34 11.13
N ASP A 91 -30.64 16.61 10.93
CA ASP A 91 -29.55 17.38 10.34
C ASP A 91 -28.43 17.51 11.38
N ALA A 92 -27.22 17.21 10.96
CA ALA A 92 -26.00 17.39 11.72
C ALA A 92 -25.04 18.30 10.96
N GLU A 93 -24.25 19.04 11.70
CA GLU A 93 -23.29 19.99 11.13
C GLU A 93 -21.98 19.99 11.89
N GLY A 94 -20.93 20.46 11.27
CA GLY A 94 -19.63 20.59 11.90
C GLY A 94 -18.58 21.16 10.96
N ASP A 95 -17.46 21.56 11.54
CA ASP A 95 -16.32 22.03 10.81
C ASP A 95 -15.38 20.85 10.52
N PHE A 96 -14.95 20.73 9.28
CA PHE A 96 -14.10 19.63 8.84
C PHE A 96 -12.90 20.12 8.03
N ALA A 97 -11.79 19.42 8.19
CA ALA A 97 -10.69 19.45 7.24
C ALA A 97 -10.75 18.17 6.40
N CYS A 98 -10.72 18.33 5.08
CA CYS A 98 -10.80 17.22 4.12
C CYS A 98 -9.68 17.32 3.10
N ALA A 99 -9.16 16.16 2.70
CA ALA A 99 -8.24 16.05 1.58
C ALA A 99 -8.61 14.83 0.73
N TRP A 100 -8.54 14.97 -0.59
CA TRP A 100 -8.84 13.90 -1.52
C TRP A 100 -8.05 14.05 -2.82
N LEU A 101 -7.92 12.94 -3.54
CA LEU A 101 -7.46 12.92 -4.92
C LEU A 101 -8.68 12.93 -5.83
N ASP A 102 -8.76 13.89 -6.73
CA ASP A 102 -9.87 14.07 -7.66
C ASP A 102 -9.57 13.32 -8.96
N HIS A 103 -10.47 12.42 -9.36
CA HIS A 103 -10.37 11.66 -10.60
C HIS A 103 -11.22 12.27 -11.73
N GLY A 104 -11.95 13.34 -11.45
CA GLY A 104 -12.89 14.00 -12.38
C GLY A 104 -14.22 13.26 -12.49
N THR A 105 -15.06 13.74 -13.40
CA THR A 105 -16.36 13.11 -13.73
C THR A 105 -16.17 12.03 -14.79
N ALA A 106 -16.97 10.97 -14.70
CA ALA A 106 -16.90 9.80 -15.60
C ALA A 106 -15.46 9.30 -15.85
N PRO A 107 -14.63 9.11 -14.80
CA PRO A 107 -13.27 8.69 -14.99
C PRO A 107 -13.21 7.30 -15.65
N ARG A 108 -12.15 7.08 -16.42
CA ARG A 108 -11.86 5.79 -17.04
C ARG A 108 -10.41 5.42 -16.77
N ASP A 109 -10.22 4.24 -16.18
CA ASP A 109 -8.91 3.65 -15.88
C ASP A 109 -7.94 4.60 -15.17
N ARG A 110 -8.45 5.33 -14.16
CA ARG A 110 -7.61 6.18 -13.31
C ARG A 110 -6.91 5.35 -12.24
N SER A 111 -5.81 5.87 -11.77
CA SER A 111 -5.03 5.29 -10.69
C SER A 111 -4.54 6.36 -9.74
N TYR A 112 -4.15 5.97 -8.55
CA TYR A 112 -3.50 6.84 -7.58
C TYR A 112 -2.46 6.09 -6.76
N HIS A 113 -1.52 6.84 -6.20
CA HIS A 113 -0.72 6.36 -5.08
C HIS A 113 -0.33 7.52 -4.16
N TYR A 114 -0.23 7.24 -2.88
CA TYR A 114 0.26 8.15 -1.86
C TYR A 114 0.84 7.36 -0.68
N ALA A 115 1.59 8.02 0.18
CA ALA A 115 2.11 7.42 1.39
C ALA A 115 1.49 8.07 2.64
N VAL A 116 1.24 7.25 3.67
CA VAL A 116 0.77 7.68 4.99
C VAL A 116 1.87 7.44 6.02
N ILE A 117 2.14 8.44 6.84
CA ILE A 117 3.18 8.44 7.88
C ILE A 117 2.50 8.77 9.21
N PRO A 118 2.21 7.77 10.06
CA PRO A 118 1.67 8.03 11.39
C PRO A 118 2.70 8.73 12.29
N ASN A 119 2.20 9.53 13.24
CA ASN A 119 3.02 10.29 14.20
C ASN A 119 4.10 11.15 13.53
N ALA A 120 3.74 11.80 12.44
CA ALA A 120 4.62 12.68 11.70
C ALA A 120 4.67 14.09 12.30
N ASP A 121 5.74 14.82 12.03
CA ASP A 121 5.82 16.26 12.25
C ASP A 121 6.02 17.01 10.93
N ALA A 122 5.66 18.30 10.92
CA ALA A 122 5.69 19.12 9.71
C ALA A 122 7.12 19.30 9.13
N ALA A 123 8.15 19.38 9.99
CA ALA A 123 9.52 19.58 9.54
C ALA A 123 10.07 18.29 8.90
N GLU A 124 9.76 17.14 9.47
CA GLU A 124 10.13 15.84 8.90
C GLU A 124 9.43 15.59 7.57
N LEU A 125 8.12 15.86 7.48
CA LEU A 125 7.37 15.73 6.24
C LEU A 125 7.90 16.65 5.14
N GLY A 126 8.24 17.91 5.47
CA GLY A 126 8.82 18.84 4.53
C GLY A 126 10.17 18.38 3.98
N ARG A 127 11.05 17.85 4.85
CA ARG A 127 12.33 17.26 4.43
C ARG A 127 12.09 16.04 3.54
N SER A 128 11.22 15.12 3.96
CA SER A 128 10.88 13.92 3.21
C SER A 128 10.31 14.25 1.83
N ALA A 129 9.37 15.17 1.74
CA ALA A 129 8.78 15.58 0.46
C ALA A 129 9.83 16.19 -0.48
N HIS A 130 10.76 16.99 0.05
CA HIS A 130 11.87 17.55 -0.73
C HIS A 130 12.80 16.44 -1.26
N GLU A 131 13.16 15.47 -0.42
CA GLU A 131 13.98 14.33 -0.83
C GLU A 131 13.24 13.47 -1.87
N TRP A 132 11.96 13.21 -1.68
CA TRP A 132 11.14 12.36 -2.56
C TRP A 132 10.89 12.98 -3.92
N GLN A 133 11.03 14.29 -4.07
CA GLN A 133 11.00 14.94 -5.38
C GLN A 133 12.01 14.32 -6.35
N ASN A 134 13.15 13.85 -5.84
CA ASN A 134 14.24 13.28 -6.62
C ASN A 134 14.45 11.79 -6.35
N SER A 135 14.17 11.30 -5.15
CA SER A 135 14.45 9.92 -4.73
C SER A 135 13.51 9.47 -3.61
N ALA A 136 12.36 8.96 -3.98
CA ALA A 136 11.45 8.35 -3.02
C ALA A 136 12.08 7.09 -2.38
N PRO A 137 11.76 6.78 -1.10
CA PRO A 137 12.30 5.61 -0.40
C PRO A 137 11.73 4.29 -0.95
N TYR A 138 10.76 4.37 -1.84
CA TYR A 138 10.16 3.23 -2.50
C TYR A 138 9.89 3.53 -3.98
N ARG A 139 9.70 2.49 -4.75
CA ARG A 139 9.27 2.53 -6.15
C ARG A 139 8.06 1.63 -6.34
N VAL A 140 7.01 2.15 -6.97
CA VAL A 140 5.89 1.32 -7.44
C VAL A 140 6.40 0.53 -8.65
N VAL A 141 6.43 -0.79 -8.54
CA VAL A 141 6.96 -1.69 -9.59
C VAL A 141 5.86 -2.32 -10.42
N ARG A 142 4.66 -2.42 -9.84
CA ARG A 142 3.46 -2.83 -10.54
C ARG A 142 2.22 -2.21 -9.90
N GLN A 143 1.28 -1.78 -10.74
CA GLN A 143 0.00 -1.22 -10.29
C GLN A 143 -1.04 -1.45 -11.38
N ASP A 144 -1.68 -2.63 -11.34
CA ASP A 144 -2.72 -3.02 -12.29
C ASP A 144 -3.77 -3.92 -11.61
N ALA A 145 -4.73 -4.42 -12.38
CA ALA A 145 -5.82 -5.26 -11.87
C ALA A 145 -5.34 -6.62 -11.31
N ALA A 146 -4.14 -7.09 -11.66
CA ALA A 146 -3.62 -8.37 -11.19
C ALA A 146 -2.76 -8.23 -9.93
N ALA A 147 -2.03 -7.12 -9.77
CA ALA A 147 -1.18 -6.90 -8.60
C ALA A 147 -0.84 -5.43 -8.35
N HIS A 148 -0.65 -5.10 -7.08
CA HIS A 148 0.02 -3.90 -6.63
C HIS A 148 1.33 -4.29 -5.94
N ALA A 149 2.44 -3.71 -6.37
CA ALA A 149 3.75 -4.04 -5.81
C ALA A 149 4.65 -2.83 -5.65
N VAL A 150 5.33 -2.80 -4.52
CA VAL A 150 6.24 -1.73 -4.11
C VAL A 150 7.59 -2.33 -3.74
N LEU A 151 8.64 -1.73 -4.24
CA LEU A 151 10.03 -2.03 -3.85
C LEU A 151 10.56 -0.92 -2.96
N THR A 152 10.96 -1.25 -1.73
CA THR A 152 11.79 -0.40 -0.88
C THR A 152 13.25 -0.85 -0.96
N VAL A 153 14.18 0.09 -0.92
CA VAL A 153 15.62 -0.21 -1.03
C VAL A 153 16.40 0.05 0.27
N ARG A 154 15.79 0.71 1.22
CA ARG A 154 16.41 1.04 2.53
C ARG A 154 15.44 0.76 3.67
N PRO A 155 15.88 0.26 4.84
CA PRO A 155 17.25 -0.17 5.17
C PRO A 155 17.70 -1.45 4.48
N ALA A 156 16.77 -2.27 3.97
CA ALA A 156 17.02 -3.48 3.20
C ALA A 156 16.14 -3.48 1.95
N GLU A 157 16.62 -4.11 0.88
CA GLU A 157 15.83 -4.31 -0.32
C GLU A 157 14.67 -5.25 -0.01
N ARG A 158 13.43 -4.75 -0.19
CA ARG A 158 12.21 -5.45 0.13
C ARG A 158 11.15 -5.21 -0.93
N LEU A 159 10.69 -6.28 -1.54
CA LEU A 159 9.49 -6.31 -2.35
C LEU A 159 8.28 -6.58 -1.46
N THR A 160 7.26 -5.73 -1.56
CA THR A 160 5.95 -5.96 -0.94
C THR A 160 4.90 -5.94 -2.03
N ALA A 161 4.10 -6.99 -2.13
CA ALA A 161 3.10 -7.12 -3.18
C ALA A 161 1.76 -7.66 -2.65
N ALA A 162 0.68 -7.11 -3.18
CA ALA A 162 -0.66 -7.66 -3.08
C ALA A 162 -1.05 -8.19 -4.47
N PHE A 163 -1.27 -9.49 -4.56
CA PHE A 163 -1.76 -10.14 -5.76
C PHE A 163 -3.26 -10.33 -5.65
N PHE A 164 -4.01 -9.85 -6.63
CA PHE A 164 -5.46 -9.98 -6.73
C PHE A 164 -5.87 -11.16 -7.62
N ALA A 165 -4.92 -11.70 -8.39
CA ALA A 165 -5.06 -12.86 -9.26
C ALA A 165 -3.74 -13.64 -9.30
N PRO A 166 -3.74 -14.92 -9.77
CA PRO A 166 -2.49 -15.60 -10.15
C PRO A 166 -1.71 -14.75 -11.15
N ALA A 167 -0.45 -14.45 -10.83
CA ALA A 167 0.37 -13.58 -11.67
C ALA A 167 1.86 -13.77 -11.40
N THR A 168 2.68 -13.30 -12.35
CA THR A 168 4.13 -13.18 -12.24
C THR A 168 4.53 -11.72 -12.14
N LEU A 169 5.46 -11.42 -11.27
CA LEU A 169 6.11 -10.13 -11.09
C LEU A 169 7.56 -10.27 -11.54
N ASP A 170 7.91 -9.62 -12.65
CA ASP A 170 9.25 -9.68 -13.23
C ASP A 170 10.08 -8.45 -12.86
N GLY A 171 11.39 -8.64 -12.65
CA GLY A 171 12.35 -7.55 -12.43
C GLY A 171 12.09 -6.70 -11.18
N ALA A 172 11.41 -7.25 -10.19
CA ALA A 172 10.97 -6.51 -9.03
C ALA A 172 11.79 -6.84 -7.78
N GLY A 173 12.90 -6.14 -7.58
CA GLY A 173 13.63 -6.18 -6.33
C GLY A 173 14.62 -7.33 -6.19
N PRO A 174 14.67 -8.01 -5.03
CA PRO A 174 15.75 -8.95 -4.71
C PRO A 174 15.75 -10.22 -5.57
N LEU A 175 14.72 -10.40 -6.39
CA LEU A 175 14.56 -11.55 -7.28
C LEU A 175 14.25 -11.12 -8.71
N PRO A 176 14.73 -11.87 -9.74
CA PRO A 176 14.34 -11.65 -11.12
C PRO A 176 12.84 -11.82 -11.38
N SER A 177 12.20 -12.79 -10.73
CA SER A 177 10.75 -12.96 -10.77
C SER A 177 10.17 -13.64 -9.53
N VAL A 178 8.89 -13.35 -9.29
CA VAL A 178 8.05 -14.00 -8.27
C VAL A 178 6.71 -14.31 -8.91
N THR A 179 6.30 -15.58 -8.91
CA THR A 179 4.99 -16.03 -9.41
C THR A 179 4.17 -16.58 -8.26
N VAL A 180 2.87 -16.29 -8.26
CA VAL A 180 1.93 -16.82 -7.27
C VAL A 180 0.76 -17.55 -7.94
N SER A 181 0.31 -18.63 -7.33
CA SER A 181 -0.78 -19.45 -7.84
C SER A 181 -2.18 -18.95 -7.52
N LYS A 182 -2.31 -18.01 -6.57
CA LYS A 182 -3.58 -17.46 -6.06
C LYS A 182 -3.42 -16.04 -5.56
N PRO A 183 -4.53 -15.28 -5.38
CA PRO A 183 -4.50 -14.02 -4.65
C PRO A 183 -3.85 -14.17 -3.29
N CYS A 184 -2.90 -13.29 -2.96
CA CYS A 184 -2.18 -13.32 -1.69
C CYS A 184 -1.37 -12.05 -1.45
N LEU A 185 -0.88 -11.89 -0.23
CA LEU A 185 0.10 -10.87 0.10
C LEU A 185 1.49 -11.53 0.18
N VAL A 186 2.48 -10.91 -0.45
CA VAL A 186 3.85 -11.42 -0.51
C VAL A 186 4.82 -10.35 -0.08
N ILE A 187 5.75 -10.72 0.79
CA ILE A 187 6.94 -9.91 1.10
C ILE A 187 8.17 -10.76 0.82
N VAL A 188 9.09 -10.24 0.00
CA VAL A 188 10.42 -10.81 -0.19
C VAL A 188 11.44 -9.80 0.28
N GLU A 189 12.19 -10.16 1.30
CA GLU A 189 13.20 -9.29 1.91
C GLU A 189 14.59 -9.90 1.75
N LYS A 190 15.51 -9.10 1.20
CA LYS A 190 16.93 -9.48 1.08
C LYS A 190 17.59 -9.46 2.44
N ARG A 191 18.37 -10.47 2.74
CA ARG A 191 19.22 -10.62 3.92
C ARG A 191 20.66 -10.93 3.49
N ASP A 192 21.61 -10.76 4.39
CA ASP A 192 23.03 -11.00 4.11
C ASP A 192 23.31 -12.40 3.58
N SER A 193 22.60 -13.41 4.08
CA SER A 193 22.81 -14.83 3.72
C SER A 193 21.70 -15.41 2.83
N GLY A 194 20.76 -14.59 2.30
CA GLY A 194 19.68 -15.11 1.47
C GLY A 194 18.44 -14.21 1.46
N LEU A 195 17.28 -14.82 1.54
CA LEU A 195 15.99 -14.13 1.49
C LEU A 195 15.09 -14.56 2.65
N VAL A 196 14.19 -13.68 3.03
CA VAL A 196 13.01 -14.04 3.83
C VAL A 196 11.78 -13.82 2.96
N LEU A 197 11.04 -14.90 2.70
CA LEU A 197 9.74 -14.90 2.06
C LEU A 197 8.66 -14.93 3.15
N SER A 198 7.70 -14.01 3.09
CA SER A 198 6.48 -14.04 3.90
C SER A 198 5.28 -14.03 3.00
N VAL A 199 4.35 -14.96 3.19
CA VAL A 199 3.12 -15.07 2.39
C VAL A 199 1.93 -15.14 3.32
N THR A 200 0.88 -14.38 2.99
CA THR A 200 -0.38 -14.37 3.72
C THR A 200 -1.52 -14.57 2.75
N ASP A 201 -2.43 -15.46 3.09
CA ASP A 201 -3.73 -15.57 2.43
C ASP A 201 -4.72 -14.68 3.18
N PRO A 202 -5.25 -13.61 2.58
CA PRO A 202 -6.24 -12.77 3.21
C PRO A 202 -7.64 -13.40 3.25
N ASP A 203 -7.88 -14.44 2.44
CA ASP A 203 -9.14 -15.19 2.45
C ASP A 203 -9.13 -16.21 3.59
N LEU A 204 -9.95 -15.97 4.59
CA LEU A 204 -10.06 -16.84 5.76
C LEU A 204 -10.80 -18.15 5.46
N ARG A 205 -11.52 -18.25 4.36
CA ARG A 205 -12.35 -19.40 3.97
C ARG A 205 -13.18 -19.92 5.14
N LEU A 206 -13.95 -19.00 5.75
CA LEU A 206 -14.77 -19.33 6.90
C LEU A 206 -15.81 -20.40 6.56
N ASP A 207 -15.88 -21.46 7.36
CA ASP A 207 -16.94 -22.45 7.28
C ASP A 207 -18.26 -21.93 7.89
N SER A 208 -19.29 -22.77 7.95
CA SER A 208 -20.59 -22.43 8.52
C SER A 208 -20.54 -22.05 10.02
N ASN A 209 -19.47 -22.39 10.72
CA ASN A 209 -19.23 -22.06 12.12
C ASN A 209 -18.27 -20.89 12.30
N TYR A 210 -17.96 -20.16 11.23
CA TYR A 210 -16.97 -19.06 11.19
C TYR A 210 -15.55 -19.49 11.57
N VAL A 211 -15.20 -20.75 11.34
CA VAL A 211 -13.85 -21.27 11.56
C VAL A 211 -13.05 -21.16 10.27
N SER A 212 -11.88 -20.54 10.35
CA SER A 212 -10.96 -20.40 9.22
C SER A 212 -10.44 -21.75 8.74
N GLN A 213 -10.44 -21.93 7.43
CA GLN A 213 -9.94 -23.14 6.77
C GLN A 213 -8.55 -22.91 6.17
N PRO A 214 -7.64 -23.86 6.27
CA PRO A 214 -6.32 -23.73 5.67
C PRO A 214 -6.40 -23.67 4.14
N GLY A 215 -5.52 -22.88 3.55
CA GLY A 215 -5.38 -22.75 2.11
C GLY A 215 -3.95 -22.88 1.66
N GLU A 216 -3.73 -23.57 0.57
CA GLU A 216 -2.41 -23.68 -0.04
C GLU A 216 -2.21 -22.59 -1.07
N ILE A 217 -1.05 -21.92 -0.98
CA ILE A 217 -0.52 -20.99 -1.98
C ILE A 217 0.82 -21.52 -2.44
N VAL A 218 1.01 -21.59 -3.75
CA VAL A 218 2.29 -21.92 -4.35
C VAL A 218 2.96 -20.65 -4.81
N VAL A 219 4.20 -20.46 -4.38
CA VAL A 219 5.06 -19.34 -4.80
C VAL A 219 6.26 -19.91 -5.53
N THR A 220 6.49 -19.44 -6.76
CA THR A 220 7.66 -19.77 -7.55
C THR A 220 8.61 -18.58 -7.58
N LEU A 221 9.83 -18.78 -7.15
CA LEU A 221 10.91 -17.78 -7.10
C LEU A 221 11.94 -18.10 -8.14
N ALA A 222 12.39 -17.12 -8.91
CA ALA A 222 13.55 -17.31 -9.80
C ALA A 222 14.79 -17.66 -8.99
N GLY A 223 15.52 -18.67 -9.45
CA GLY A 223 16.76 -19.14 -8.84
C GLY A 223 16.60 -20.39 -7.98
N ASN A 224 17.75 -20.97 -7.61
CA ASN A 224 17.82 -22.20 -6.83
C ASN A 224 17.96 -21.89 -5.34
N TRP A 225 16.84 -21.94 -4.63
CA TRP A 225 16.78 -21.63 -3.22
C TRP A 225 16.48 -22.89 -2.38
N GLN A 226 17.09 -22.98 -1.21
CA GLN A 226 16.80 -24.00 -0.21
C GLN A 226 16.12 -23.36 1.00
N ILE A 227 15.14 -24.06 1.56
CA ILE A 227 14.53 -23.68 2.83
C ILE A 227 15.57 -23.94 3.92
N SER A 228 15.94 -22.89 4.66
CA SER A 228 16.89 -23.05 5.76
C SER A 228 16.25 -23.74 6.96
N ASN A 229 17.07 -24.44 7.74
CA ASN A 229 16.63 -25.06 8.99
C ASN A 229 16.07 -23.99 9.96
N GLY A 230 15.00 -24.31 10.67
CA GLY A 230 14.31 -23.40 11.60
C GLY A 230 13.17 -22.59 10.99
N THR A 231 12.78 -22.87 9.76
CA THR A 231 11.58 -22.28 9.12
C THR A 231 10.30 -22.77 9.81
N GLN A 232 9.29 -21.89 9.86
CA GLN A 232 7.97 -22.22 10.38
C GLN A 232 7.36 -23.44 9.63
N THR A 233 6.59 -24.24 10.34
CA THR A 233 5.83 -25.36 9.76
C THR A 233 4.83 -24.85 8.70
N GLY A 234 4.67 -25.59 7.62
CA GLY A 234 3.70 -25.29 6.57
C GLY A 234 4.30 -24.84 5.23
N ALA A 235 5.64 -24.88 5.09
CA ALA A 235 6.31 -24.60 3.81
C ALA A 235 7.03 -25.86 3.30
N VAL A 236 6.80 -26.24 2.05
CA VAL A 236 7.41 -27.40 1.40
C VAL A 236 7.95 -26.99 0.04
N ARG A 237 9.22 -27.28 -0.22
CA ARG A 237 9.80 -27.19 -1.57
C ARG A 237 9.29 -28.35 -2.42
N ARG A 238 8.78 -28.06 -3.63
CA ARG A 238 8.15 -29.07 -4.49
C ARG A 238 9.05 -29.64 -5.57
N GLU A 239 9.90 -28.82 -6.19
CA GLU A 239 10.68 -29.24 -7.35
C GLU A 239 12.14 -28.79 -7.30
N ASP A 240 13.02 -29.58 -7.91
CA ASP A 240 14.45 -29.29 -8.11
C ASP A 240 14.71 -28.75 -9.52
N ASP A 241 14.19 -27.56 -9.81
CA ASP A 241 14.57 -26.80 -10.99
C ASP A 241 15.71 -25.84 -10.60
N PRO A 242 16.90 -25.92 -11.25
CA PRO A 242 17.99 -24.98 -10.97
C PRO A 242 17.68 -23.52 -11.35
N ALA A 243 16.70 -23.29 -12.22
CA ALA A 243 16.29 -21.97 -12.65
C ALA A 243 15.19 -21.35 -11.78
N ALA A 244 14.43 -22.18 -11.05
CA ALA A 244 13.32 -21.73 -10.25
C ALA A 244 13.10 -22.61 -9.00
N THR A 245 12.60 -22.02 -7.94
CA THR A 245 12.22 -22.74 -6.72
C THR A 245 10.73 -22.60 -6.46
N GLU A 246 10.01 -23.70 -6.43
CA GLU A 246 8.60 -23.75 -6.10
C GLU A 246 8.41 -24.11 -4.62
N ILE A 247 7.66 -23.28 -3.90
CA ILE A 247 7.38 -23.45 -2.47
C ILE A 247 5.87 -23.45 -2.28
N ALA A 248 5.33 -24.55 -1.76
CA ALA A 248 3.95 -24.63 -1.32
C ALA A 248 3.85 -24.19 0.14
N LEU A 249 2.93 -23.27 0.42
CA LEU A 249 2.72 -22.69 1.74
C LEU A 249 1.27 -22.91 2.18
N THR A 250 1.09 -23.50 3.35
CA THR A 250 -0.23 -23.65 3.97
C THR A 250 -0.51 -22.46 4.86
N CYS A 251 -1.35 -21.54 4.38
CA CYS A 251 -1.78 -20.36 5.10
C CYS A 251 -3.07 -20.63 5.87
N ARG A 252 -3.21 -20.05 7.05
CA ARG A 252 -4.38 -20.17 7.91
C ARG A 252 -4.58 -18.91 8.75
N ASP A 253 -5.82 -18.59 9.07
CA ASP A 253 -6.21 -17.50 9.99
C ASP A 253 -5.71 -16.11 9.56
N GLY A 254 -5.41 -15.91 8.27
CA GLY A 254 -4.79 -14.67 7.79
C GLY A 254 -3.36 -14.43 8.32
N MET A 255 -2.77 -15.42 8.98
CA MET A 255 -1.42 -15.32 9.54
C MET A 255 -0.34 -15.52 8.46
N PRO A 256 0.75 -14.75 8.50
CA PRO A 256 1.84 -14.92 7.55
C PRO A 256 2.63 -16.22 7.82
N VAL A 257 2.87 -16.98 6.77
CA VAL A 257 3.87 -18.05 6.76
C VAL A 257 5.20 -17.44 6.34
N ARG A 258 6.23 -17.55 7.18
CA ARG A 258 7.58 -17.03 6.92
C ARG A 258 8.56 -18.15 6.63
N VAL A 259 9.34 -17.97 5.56
CA VAL A 259 10.33 -18.94 5.10
C VAL A 259 11.66 -18.22 4.92
N SER A 260 12.70 -18.72 5.58
CA SER A 260 14.08 -18.29 5.33
C SER A 260 14.68 -19.15 4.23
N LEU A 261 15.24 -18.50 3.23
CA LEU A 261 15.79 -19.13 2.04
C LEU A 261 17.28 -18.79 1.92
N VAL A 262 18.07 -19.78 1.62
CA VAL A 262 19.49 -19.64 1.31
C VAL A 262 19.75 -20.09 -0.13
N TRP A 263 20.70 -19.45 -0.77
CA TRP A 263 21.09 -19.85 -2.13
C TRP A 263 21.68 -21.26 -2.11
N ASN A 264 21.14 -22.14 -2.94
CA ASN A 264 21.68 -23.48 -3.09
C ASN A 264 22.94 -23.43 -3.98
N ILE A 265 24.09 -23.34 -3.35
CA ILE A 265 25.37 -23.54 -4.03
C ILE A 265 25.47 -25.06 -4.25
N GLY A 266 24.86 -25.55 -5.35
CA GLY A 266 24.85 -26.99 -5.66
C GLY A 266 26.17 -27.63 -5.33
N GLY A 267 26.19 -28.50 -4.36
CA GLY A 267 27.36 -29.33 -4.07
C GLY A 267 27.72 -30.09 -5.33
N LYS A 268 28.89 -29.80 -5.90
CA LYS A 268 29.54 -30.75 -6.77
C LYS A 268 29.89 -31.93 -5.86
N ASN A 269 29.11 -32.99 -5.91
CA ASN A 269 29.56 -34.34 -5.53
C ASN A 269 30.36 -34.91 -6.70
#